data_fd11824158ef1cd1a7a2712f53dbc158
#
_entry.id   fd11824158ef1cd1a7a2712f53dbc158
#
_cell.length_a   1.000
_cell.length_b   1.000
_cell.length_c   1.000
_cell.angle_alpha   90.00
_cell.angle_beta   90.00
_cell.angle_gamma   90.00
#
_symmetry.space_group_name_H-M   'P 1'
#
loop_
_entity.id
_entity.type
_entity.pdbx_description
1 polymer ?
#
loop_
_entity_poly.entity_id
_entity_poly.type
_entity_poly.pdbx_seq_one_letter_code
_entity_poly.pdbx_strand_id
1 'polypeptide(L)'
;MVFTPTVWKYSNEVEKQDIPIETGYRHLLITDAVEDEGAGTYKLSFMDLGNDAEFNITFWLNNISDNGTISPNRKARRTLVSLGKALAGTPIGIPFPGDIITGVVAADVTLSPSKSNPDVSYARIYKFEPVSRDFAMLGGIDQYCIEDGEEAE
;
A
#
# COMPACT_ATOMS: atom_id res chain seq x y z
N MET A 1 -5.01 -38.18 0.66
CA MET A 1 -4.76 -37.56 0.58
C MET A 1 -5.02 -36.93 0.38
N VAL A 2 -5.00 -36.71 0.30
CA VAL A 2 -4.90 -36.03 0.18
C VAL A 2 -4.98 -35.16 0.42
N PHE A 3 -5.14 -34.95 0.57
CA PHE A 3 -5.09 -34.09 0.93
C PHE A 3 -4.70 -33.19 0.74
N THR A 4 -5.03 -33.10 0.22
CA THR A 4 -4.06 -32.28 0.77
C THR A 4 -3.92 -30.94 0.10
N PRO A 5 -3.77 -30.83 -1.23
CA PRO A 5 -3.67 -29.54 -1.88
C PRO A 5 -4.85 -28.63 -1.61
N THR A 6 -6.02 -29.19 -1.57
CA THR A 6 -7.20 -28.40 -1.30
C THR A 6 -7.19 -27.83 0.09
N VAL A 7 -6.73 -28.62 1.02
CA VAL A 7 -6.65 -28.18 2.40
C VAL A 7 -5.70 -26.99 2.51
N TRP A 8 -4.61 -27.02 1.79
CA TRP A 8 -3.70 -25.92 1.79
C TRP A 8 -4.34 -24.61 1.41
N LYS A 9 -5.16 -24.62 0.37
CA LYS A 9 -5.79 -23.39 -0.05
C LYS A 9 -6.70 -22.83 1.01
N TYR A 10 -7.45 -23.68 1.69
CA TYR A 10 -8.30 -23.19 2.73
C TYR A 10 -7.51 -22.59 3.86
N SER A 11 -6.45 -23.22 4.24
CA SER A 11 -5.65 -22.71 5.33
C SER A 11 -5.11 -21.34 5.01
N ASN A 12 -4.64 -21.15 3.80
CA ASN A 12 -4.09 -19.86 3.42
C ASN A 12 -5.13 -18.78 3.44
N GLU A 13 -6.33 -19.09 3.00
CA GLU A 13 -7.37 -18.09 2.98
C GLU A 13 -7.79 -17.69 4.38
N VAL A 14 -7.88 -18.66 5.26
CA VAL A 14 -8.26 -18.36 6.62
C VAL A 14 -7.22 -17.51 7.30
N GLU A 15 -5.96 -17.82 7.06
CA GLU A 15 -4.91 -17.09 7.73
C GLU A 15 -4.83 -15.65 7.31
N LYS A 16 -5.21 -15.34 6.10
CA LYS A 16 -5.10 -13.97 5.64
C LYS A 16 -6.11 -13.04 6.26
N GLN A 17 -7.19 -13.57 6.81
CA GLN A 17 -8.28 -12.70 7.21
C GLN A 17 -8.02 -11.89 8.44
N ASP A 18 -7.17 -12.35 9.34
CA ASP A 18 -7.22 -11.82 10.67
C ASP A 18 -6.01 -11.03 11.12
N ILE A 19 -5.15 -10.66 10.20
CA ILE A 19 -3.95 -9.91 10.59
C ILE A 19 -4.31 -8.43 10.67
N PRO A 20 -4.23 -7.82 11.85
CA PRO A 20 -4.62 -6.42 11.97
C PRO A 20 -3.58 -5.50 11.37
N ILE A 21 -4.04 -4.34 10.94
CA ILE A 21 -3.16 -3.30 10.42
C ILE A 21 -2.47 -2.64 11.58
N GLU A 22 -1.14 -2.52 11.49
CA GLU A 22 -0.36 -1.85 12.52
C GLU A 22 -0.12 -0.41 12.14
N THR A 23 -0.18 0.48 13.11
CA THR A 23 0.06 1.89 12.87
C THR A 23 1.53 2.22 13.08
N GLY A 24 1.93 3.41 12.64
CA GLY A 24 3.28 3.89 12.78
C GLY A 24 4.07 3.74 11.50
N TYR A 25 5.37 3.83 11.61
CA TYR A 25 6.27 3.78 10.47
C TYR A 25 6.40 2.33 9.99
N ARG A 26 5.93 2.07 8.77
CA ARG A 26 5.86 0.71 8.25
C ARG A 26 6.51 0.64 6.88
N HIS A 27 7.06 -0.53 6.56
CA HIS A 27 7.57 -0.82 5.22
C HIS A 27 6.49 -1.61 4.49
N LEU A 28 6.11 -1.12 3.32
CA LEU A 28 4.95 -1.64 2.60
C LEU A 28 5.34 -2.08 1.20
N LEU A 29 4.88 -3.25 0.82
CA LEU A 29 4.99 -3.74 -0.54
C LEU A 29 3.71 -3.39 -1.28
N ILE A 30 3.82 -2.79 -2.44
CA ILE A 30 2.66 -2.46 -3.25
C ILE A 30 2.28 -3.72 -4.03
N THR A 31 1.14 -4.30 -3.69
CA THR A 31 0.70 -5.54 -4.31
C THR A 31 -0.20 -5.31 -5.51
N ASP A 32 -0.86 -4.15 -5.56
CA ASP A 32 -1.70 -3.82 -6.69
C ASP A 32 -1.91 -2.31 -6.75
N ALA A 33 -2.20 -1.80 -7.93
CA ALA A 33 -2.50 -0.39 -8.13
C ALA A 33 -3.45 -0.26 -9.30
N VAL A 34 -4.55 0.45 -9.13
CA VAL A 34 -5.57 0.60 -10.14
C VAL A 34 -6.03 2.05 -10.19
N GLU A 35 -6.02 2.64 -11.37
CA GLU A 35 -6.58 3.97 -11.55
C GLU A 35 -7.86 3.86 -12.34
N ASP A 36 -8.94 4.44 -11.83
CA ASP A 36 -10.23 4.47 -12.53
C ASP A 36 -10.50 5.91 -12.92
N GLU A 37 -10.28 6.22 -14.18
CA GLU A 37 -10.44 7.58 -14.66
C GLU A 37 -11.89 8.02 -14.63
N GLY A 38 -12.81 7.11 -14.88
CA GLY A 38 -14.22 7.45 -14.84
C GLY A 38 -14.68 7.86 -13.45
N ALA A 39 -14.18 7.18 -12.43
CA ALA A 39 -14.52 7.50 -11.05
C ALA A 39 -13.59 8.54 -10.44
N GLY A 40 -12.45 8.79 -11.06
CA GLY A 40 -11.46 9.72 -10.51
C GLY A 40 -10.77 9.17 -9.28
N THR A 41 -10.51 7.87 -9.24
CA THR A 41 -9.88 7.23 -8.09
C THR A 41 -8.57 6.56 -8.45
N TYR A 42 -7.73 6.42 -7.45
CA TYR A 42 -6.45 5.71 -7.57
C TYR A 42 -6.37 4.82 -6.33
N LYS A 43 -6.47 3.52 -6.54
CA LYS A 43 -6.51 2.57 -5.43
C LYS A 43 -5.20 1.81 -5.33
N LEU A 44 -4.63 1.80 -4.15
CA LEU A 44 -3.39 1.07 -3.87
C LEU A 44 -3.66 -0.04 -2.88
N SER A 45 -3.09 -1.20 -3.15
CA SER A 45 -3.15 -2.32 -2.22
C SER A 45 -1.74 -2.58 -1.70
N PHE A 46 -1.63 -2.84 -0.41
CA PHE A 46 -0.35 -2.98 0.26
C PHE A 46 -0.31 -4.25 1.08
N MET A 47 0.91 -4.75 1.26
CA MET A 47 1.19 -5.74 2.28
C MET A 47 2.28 -5.18 3.20
N ASP A 48 2.01 -5.17 4.50
CA ASP A 48 2.99 -4.72 5.49
C ASP A 48 4.06 -5.80 5.60
N LEU A 49 5.30 -5.45 5.32
CA LEU A 49 6.38 -6.43 5.32
C LEU A 49 6.75 -6.87 6.73
N GLY A 50 6.32 -6.16 7.75
CA GLY A 50 6.64 -6.53 9.12
C GLY A 50 5.72 -7.59 9.70
N ASN A 51 4.45 -7.62 9.26
CA ASN A 51 3.49 -8.56 9.84
C ASN A 51 2.56 -9.21 8.81
N ASP A 52 2.80 -8.98 7.53
CA ASP A 52 2.02 -9.54 6.42
C ASP A 52 0.57 -9.07 6.37
N ALA A 53 0.22 -8.03 7.12
CA ALA A 53 -1.13 -7.48 7.05
C ALA A 53 -1.36 -6.87 5.66
N GLU A 54 -2.56 -7.07 5.13
CA GLU A 54 -2.91 -6.53 3.82
C GLU A 54 -4.02 -5.51 3.97
N PHE A 55 -3.91 -4.43 3.23
CA PHE A 55 -4.94 -3.40 3.25
C PHE A 55 -4.86 -2.60 1.96
N ASN A 56 -5.88 -1.80 1.70
CA ASN A 56 -5.87 -0.93 0.53
C ASN A 56 -6.37 0.45 0.92
N ILE A 57 -5.99 1.43 0.09
CA ILE A 57 -6.40 2.80 0.27
C ILE A 57 -6.84 3.33 -1.08
N THR A 58 -8.02 3.94 -1.13
CA THR A 58 -8.51 4.58 -2.33
C THR A 58 -8.29 6.08 -2.20
N PHE A 59 -7.57 6.65 -3.17
CA PHE A 59 -7.33 8.08 -3.21
C PHE A 59 -8.30 8.69 -4.23
N TRP A 60 -9.10 9.63 -3.78
CA TRP A 60 -10.01 10.35 -4.65
C TRP A 60 -9.27 11.55 -5.21
N LEU A 61 -9.06 11.56 -6.52
CA LEU A 61 -8.23 12.57 -7.16
C LEU A 61 -8.92 13.91 -7.29
N ASN A 62 -10.23 13.92 -7.18
CA ASN A 62 -11.02 15.12 -7.33
C ASN A 62 -12.06 15.22 -6.22
N ASN A 63 -12.39 16.46 -5.87
CA ASN A 63 -13.50 16.75 -4.98
C ASN A 63 -14.67 17.20 -5.82
N ILE A 64 -15.88 16.80 -5.43
CA ILE A 64 -17.10 17.21 -6.11
C ILE A 64 -17.93 17.99 -5.09
N SER A 65 -18.22 19.25 -5.42
CA SER A 65 -19.02 20.10 -4.53
C SER A 65 -20.50 19.77 -4.69
N ASP A 66 -21.31 20.34 -3.80
CA ASP A 66 -22.75 20.09 -3.81
C ASP A 66 -23.40 20.51 -5.13
N ASN A 67 -22.83 21.50 -5.80
CA ASN A 67 -23.40 21.96 -7.07
C ASN A 67 -22.78 21.25 -8.27
N GLY A 68 -22.01 20.18 -8.02
CA GLY A 68 -21.43 19.41 -9.11
C GLY A 68 -20.11 19.92 -9.63
N THR A 69 -19.55 20.97 -9.05
CA THR A 69 -18.26 21.49 -9.50
C THR A 69 -17.16 20.53 -9.09
N ILE A 70 -16.28 20.22 -10.04
CA ILE A 70 -15.17 19.30 -9.81
C ILE A 70 -13.89 20.11 -9.64
N SER A 71 -13.15 19.83 -8.58
CA SER A 71 -11.86 20.47 -8.34
C SER A 71 -10.83 19.41 -7.91
N PRO A 72 -9.55 19.67 -8.14
CA PRO A 72 -8.52 18.68 -7.76
C PRO A 72 -8.46 18.50 -6.24
N ASN A 73 -8.30 17.25 -5.83
CA ASN A 73 -8.05 16.95 -4.43
C ASN A 73 -6.55 17.03 -4.21
N ARG A 74 -6.08 18.16 -3.75
CA ARG A 74 -4.64 18.42 -3.66
C ARG A 74 -3.95 17.53 -2.66
N LYS A 75 -4.62 17.17 -1.55
CA LYS A 75 -4.01 16.32 -0.55
C LYS A 75 -3.75 14.93 -1.11
N ALA A 76 -4.75 14.33 -1.77
CA ALA A 76 -4.58 13.01 -2.34
C ALA A 76 -3.53 13.02 -3.43
N ARG A 77 -3.55 14.03 -4.28
CA ARG A 77 -2.57 14.11 -5.37
C ARG A 77 -1.16 14.29 -4.83
N ARG A 78 -1.02 15.09 -3.77
CA ARG A 78 0.30 15.30 -3.17
C ARG A 78 0.84 14.00 -2.56
N THR A 79 -0.05 13.22 -1.94
CA THR A 79 0.35 11.92 -1.40
C THR A 79 0.85 11.00 -2.51
N LEU A 80 0.13 10.97 -3.64
CA LEU A 80 0.54 10.11 -4.74
C LEU A 80 1.82 10.60 -5.43
N VAL A 81 2.04 11.91 -5.44
CA VAL A 81 3.31 12.45 -5.94
C VAL A 81 4.46 12.01 -5.03
N SER A 82 4.23 11.99 -3.72
CA SER A 82 5.26 11.51 -2.80
C SER A 82 5.56 10.04 -3.03
N LEU A 83 4.57 9.25 -3.43
CA LEU A 83 4.79 7.86 -3.79
C LEU A 83 5.72 7.74 -4.99
N GLY A 84 5.46 8.52 -6.04
CA GLY A 84 6.33 8.50 -7.21
C GLY A 84 7.76 8.89 -6.87
N LYS A 85 7.91 9.92 -6.05
CA LYS A 85 9.25 10.36 -5.65
C LYS A 85 9.95 9.30 -4.81
N ALA A 86 9.22 8.64 -3.92
CA ALA A 86 9.82 7.62 -3.06
C ALA A 86 10.35 6.45 -3.88
N LEU A 87 9.64 6.07 -4.93
CA LEU A 87 10.03 4.92 -5.74
C LEU A 87 11.08 5.28 -6.79
N ALA A 88 10.99 6.47 -7.38
CA ALA A 88 11.90 6.85 -8.45
C ALA A 88 13.14 7.58 -7.97
N GLY A 89 13.09 8.13 -6.75
CA GLY A 89 14.20 8.92 -6.22
C GLY A 89 14.18 10.37 -6.67
N THR A 90 13.34 10.72 -7.64
CA THR A 90 13.18 12.09 -8.11
C THR A 90 11.70 12.36 -8.33
N PRO A 91 11.30 13.63 -8.33
CA PRO A 91 9.89 13.95 -8.59
C PRO A 91 9.50 13.55 -10.00
N ILE A 92 8.48 12.70 -10.12
CA ILE A 92 7.99 12.26 -11.43
C ILE A 92 6.50 12.50 -11.57
N GLY A 93 5.86 13.13 -10.57
CA GLY A 93 4.42 13.29 -10.57
C GLY A 93 3.71 12.06 -10.04
N ILE A 94 2.44 11.90 -10.39
CA ILE A 94 1.67 10.73 -9.97
C ILE A 94 2.10 9.56 -10.88
N PRO A 95 2.56 8.45 -10.30
CA PRO A 95 3.07 7.35 -11.12
C PRO A 95 1.94 6.58 -11.79
N PHE A 96 2.24 5.94 -12.91
CA PHE A 96 1.30 5.03 -13.54
C PHE A 96 1.17 3.77 -12.69
N PRO A 97 -0.05 3.25 -12.53
CA PRO A 97 -0.24 2.09 -11.65
C PRO A 97 0.63 0.90 -12.00
N GLY A 98 0.77 0.58 -13.27
CA GLY A 98 1.54 -0.59 -13.66
C GLY A 98 3.02 -0.50 -13.35
N ASP A 99 3.52 0.72 -13.14
CA ASP A 99 4.95 0.91 -12.92
C ASP A 99 5.35 0.73 -11.46
N ILE A 100 4.39 0.68 -10.54
CA ILE A 100 4.73 0.68 -9.13
C ILE A 100 4.38 -0.62 -8.42
N ILE A 101 3.71 -1.54 -9.08
CA ILE A 101 3.38 -2.83 -8.47
C ILE A 101 4.67 -3.55 -8.17
N THR A 102 4.79 -4.12 -7.00
CA THR A 102 5.95 -4.75 -6.38
C THR A 102 6.98 -3.76 -5.85
N GLY A 103 6.70 -2.46 -5.91
CA GLY A 103 7.58 -1.49 -5.28
C GLY A 103 7.45 -1.52 -3.76
N VAL A 104 8.51 -1.14 -3.08
CA VAL A 104 8.54 -1.10 -1.62
C VAL A 104 8.76 0.34 -1.18
N VAL A 105 7.91 0.81 -0.28
CA VAL A 105 8.02 2.17 0.25
C VAL A 105 7.83 2.14 1.75
N ALA A 106 8.18 3.23 2.39
CA ALA A 106 7.92 3.42 3.81
C ALA A 106 6.82 4.46 3.96
N ALA A 107 6.04 4.32 5.00
CA ALA A 107 4.98 5.29 5.27
C ALA A 107 4.57 5.21 6.72
N ASP A 108 4.05 6.34 7.21
CA ASP A 108 3.46 6.39 8.53
C ASP A 108 1.98 6.05 8.37
N VAL A 109 1.58 4.92 8.88
CA VAL A 109 0.22 4.42 8.73
C VAL A 109 -0.60 4.81 9.94
N THR A 110 -1.74 5.43 9.71
CA THR A 110 -2.68 5.75 10.77
C THR A 110 -4.02 5.09 10.46
N LEU A 111 -4.87 4.98 11.49
CA LEU A 111 -6.19 4.43 11.32
C LEU A 111 -7.22 5.49 11.64
N SER A 112 -8.26 5.55 10.82
CA SER A 112 -9.37 6.48 11.04
C SER A 112 -10.67 5.70 11.06
N PRO A 113 -11.59 6.03 11.98
CA PRO A 113 -12.88 5.35 12.00
C PRO A 113 -13.71 5.75 10.80
N SER A 114 -14.50 4.80 10.32
CA SER A 114 -15.44 5.07 9.25
C SER A 114 -16.56 5.95 9.76
N LYS A 115 -16.99 6.92 8.98
CA LYS A 115 -18.10 7.78 9.38
C LYS A 115 -19.41 7.03 9.43
N SER A 116 -19.56 6.04 8.55
CA SER A 116 -20.81 5.29 8.50
C SER A 116 -20.85 4.16 9.50
N ASN A 117 -19.69 3.69 9.96
CA ASN A 117 -19.63 2.60 10.93
C ASN A 117 -18.41 2.78 11.83
N PRO A 118 -18.57 3.42 13.01
CA PRO A 118 -17.42 3.71 13.87
C PRO A 118 -16.65 2.48 14.34
N ASP A 119 -17.24 1.30 14.28
CA ASP A 119 -16.52 0.09 14.66
C ASP A 119 -15.54 -0.37 13.60
N VAL A 120 -15.58 0.21 12.42
CA VAL A 120 -14.69 -0.14 11.33
C VAL A 120 -13.71 0.99 11.13
N SER A 121 -12.42 0.66 11.07
CA SER A 121 -11.37 1.63 10.80
C SER A 121 -10.71 1.31 9.48
N TYR A 122 -10.18 2.33 8.85
CA TYR A 122 -9.43 2.14 7.62
C TYR A 122 -8.10 2.88 7.71
N ALA A 123 -7.14 2.36 6.95
CA ALA A 123 -5.78 2.90 6.97
C ALA A 123 -5.70 4.20 6.19
N ARG A 124 -4.84 5.09 6.67
CA ARG A 124 -4.54 6.35 6.00
C ARG A 124 -3.06 6.58 5.94
N ILE A 125 -2.62 7.12 4.82
CA ILE A 125 -1.23 7.49 4.61
C ILE A 125 -1.24 8.87 3.98
N TYR A 126 -0.47 9.79 4.55
CA TYR A 126 -0.43 11.16 4.06
C TYR A 126 0.81 11.44 3.22
N LYS A 127 1.84 10.62 3.37
CA LYS A 127 3.08 10.81 2.63
C LYS A 127 3.82 9.49 2.55
N PHE A 128 4.36 9.18 1.38
CA PHE A 128 5.23 8.04 1.20
C PHE A 128 6.68 8.49 1.21
N GLU A 129 7.55 7.62 1.69
CA GLU A 129 8.97 7.91 1.76
C GLU A 129 9.75 6.73 1.19
N PRO A 130 10.96 6.96 0.70
CA PRO A 130 11.78 5.83 0.28
C PRO A 130 12.15 4.99 1.49
N VAL A 131 12.41 3.70 1.25
CA VAL A 131 12.85 2.85 2.36
C VAL A 131 14.15 3.39 2.90
N SER A 132 14.38 3.16 4.19
CA SER A 132 15.56 3.71 4.83
C SER A 132 16.81 3.06 4.26
N ARG A 133 17.93 3.79 4.41
CA ARG A 133 19.20 3.26 3.97
C ARG A 133 19.54 1.97 4.69
N ASP A 134 19.24 1.91 5.99
CA ASP A 134 19.52 0.70 6.74
C ASP A 134 18.72 -0.48 6.23
N PHE A 135 17.46 -0.25 5.93
CA PHE A 135 16.62 -1.30 5.38
C PHE A 135 17.18 -1.80 4.05
N ALA A 136 17.59 -0.87 3.18
CA ALA A 136 18.15 -1.25 1.89
C ALA A 136 19.47 -2.00 2.05
N MET A 137 20.30 -1.58 2.98
CA MET A 137 21.58 -2.25 3.18
C MET A 137 21.44 -3.64 3.75
N LEU A 138 20.35 -3.92 4.45
CA LEU A 138 20.08 -5.25 4.97
C LEU A 138 19.38 -6.13 3.96
N GLY A 139 19.24 -5.68 2.73
CA GLY A 139 18.60 -6.48 1.70
C GLY A 139 17.17 -6.07 1.41
N GLY A 140 16.67 -5.04 2.05
CA GLY A 140 15.33 -4.59 1.77
C GLY A 140 14.31 -5.70 1.87
N ILE A 141 13.55 -5.89 0.79
CA ILE A 141 12.53 -6.92 0.80
C ILE A 141 13.13 -8.30 0.99
N ASP A 142 14.38 -8.49 0.65
CA ASP A 142 15.01 -9.79 0.80
C ASP A 142 15.14 -10.20 2.25
N GLN A 143 15.09 -9.28 3.18
CA GLN A 143 15.05 -9.66 4.58
C GLN A 143 13.83 -10.49 4.91
N TYR A 144 12.77 -10.29 4.17
CA TYR A 144 11.51 -10.97 4.41
C TYR A 144 11.34 -12.20 3.53
N CYS A 145 12.31 -12.42 2.61
CA CYS A 145 12.28 -13.58 1.73
C CYS A 145 13.45 -14.46 2.10
N ILE A 146 13.19 -15.66 2.48
CA ILE A 146 14.19 -16.49 3.05
C ILE A 146 15.41 -16.68 2.21
N GLU A 147 15.18 -16.92 0.95
CA GLU A 147 16.26 -17.36 0.15
C GLU A 147 17.07 -16.29 -0.43
N ASP A 148 16.53 -15.09 -0.50
CA ASP A 148 17.20 -14.12 -1.30
C ASP A 148 18.35 -13.47 -0.64
N GLY A 149 18.31 -13.41 0.63
CA GLY A 149 19.32 -12.65 1.31
C GLY A 149 20.69 -13.11 1.00
N GLU A 150 20.85 -14.37 0.77
CA GLU A 150 22.14 -14.77 0.66
C GLU A 150 22.70 -14.54 -0.63
N GLU A 151 21.98 -14.65 -1.64
CA GLU A 151 22.66 -14.51 -2.79
C GLU A 151 23.01 -13.22 -3.10
N ALA A 152 22.57 -12.38 -2.37
CA ALA A 152 23.02 -11.13 -2.62
C ALA A 152 24.46 -11.05 -2.58
N GLU A 153 25.07 -11.71 -2.19
CA GLU A 153 26.38 -11.49 -2.19
C GLU A 153 27.03 -11.34 -3.26
#